data_fe68c6d6125024915665adfee3afc71c
#
_entry.id   fe68c6d6125024915665adfee3afc71c
#
_cell.length_a   1.000
_cell.length_b   1.000
_cell.length_c   1.000
_cell.angle_alpha   90.00
_cell.angle_beta   90.00
_cell.angle_gamma   90.00
#
_symmetry.space_group_name_H-M   'P 1'
#
loop_
_entity.id
_entity.type
_entity.pdbx_description
1 polymer ?
#
loop_
_entity_poly.entity_id
_entity_poly.type
_entity_poly.pdbx_seq_one_letter_code
_entity_poly.pdbx_strand_id
1 'polypeptide(L)'
;MNRRDALRYSLGAGLSALTYPTFGQTKVANNRFRIGACDWSIGPAGDIKSFAIAKQIGLDGVQVSLNTASDHEHLRKPELQRLMKEAAQQAGVQIGGLAIGMLNQIPYKSDPRTEAWVQDSVDVAKALGVKNILLAFFSNNDLKNDPKGTQIVIERLKAVAPKAEKAGVVLGIESWLSAPEHLAILDAVGSPAVKVYYDVCNSSDMGYDIFSEIRTLGKDRICEVHLKENGYLIGQGKVNLPKVKQALDDIGYAGWLHLEGAVPKGKPMLESYIENNRTVRSLFA
;
A
#
# COMPACT_ATOMS: atom_id res chain seq x y z
N MET A 1 7.72 -90.60 -15.53
CA MET A 1 8.14 -90.37 -16.95
C MET A 1 7.36 -89.21 -17.51
N ASN A 2 8.12 -88.19 -17.88
CA ASN A 2 7.89 -87.15 -18.90
C ASN A 2 6.67 -86.22 -18.71
N ARG A 3 6.91 -84.96 -18.34
CA ARG A 3 7.50 -83.77 -19.05
C ARG A 3 6.64 -83.35 -20.22
N ARG A 4 6.22 -82.06 -20.10
CA ARG A 4 5.81 -81.12 -21.15
C ARG A 4 4.36 -81.20 -21.61
N ASP A 5 3.60 -80.15 -21.28
CA ASP A 5 3.44 -78.95 -22.10
C ASP A 5 2.67 -77.87 -21.36
N ALA A 6 3.38 -76.72 -21.26
CA ALA A 6 2.83 -75.51 -20.66
C ALA A 6 2.08 -74.74 -21.79
N LEU A 7 0.80 -74.62 -21.66
CA LEU A 7 0.01 -73.70 -22.49
C LEU A 7 -0.04 -72.30 -21.86
N ARG A 8 0.53 -71.40 -22.59
CA ARG A 8 0.52 -69.96 -22.30
C ARG A 8 -0.86 -69.38 -22.51
N TYR A 9 -1.48 -68.85 -21.43
CA TYR A 9 -2.53 -67.86 -21.55
C TYR A 9 -1.98 -66.53 -21.13
N SER A 10 -1.68 -65.67 -22.12
CA SER A 10 -1.39 -64.24 -21.92
C SER A 10 -2.70 -63.50 -21.72
N LEU A 11 -2.99 -63.18 -20.47
CA LEU A 11 -3.99 -62.16 -20.11
C LEU A 11 -3.40 -60.78 -20.36
N GLY A 12 -3.80 -60.15 -21.45
CA GLY A 12 -3.54 -58.73 -21.71
C GLY A 12 -4.33 -57.89 -20.74
N ALA A 13 -3.69 -57.42 -19.68
CA ALA A 13 -4.21 -56.32 -18.85
C ALA A 13 -4.00 -55.00 -19.58
N GLY A 14 -5.05 -54.49 -20.22
CA GLY A 14 -5.08 -53.15 -20.75
C GLY A 14 -5.05 -52.14 -19.61
N LEU A 15 -3.90 -51.52 -19.34
CA LEU A 15 -3.81 -50.31 -18.53
C LEU A 15 -4.45 -49.16 -19.31
N SER A 16 -5.70 -48.85 -19.03
CA SER A 16 -6.30 -47.58 -19.40
C SER A 16 -5.66 -46.49 -18.55
N ALA A 17 -4.71 -45.77 -19.12
CA ALA A 17 -4.16 -44.56 -18.53
C ALA A 17 -5.30 -43.53 -18.45
N LEU A 18 -5.88 -43.35 -17.27
CA LEU A 18 -6.72 -42.21 -16.93
C LEU A 18 -5.83 -40.95 -16.96
N THR A 19 -5.85 -40.24 -18.09
CA THR A 19 -5.29 -38.91 -18.17
C THR A 19 -6.16 -37.98 -17.37
N TYR A 20 -5.75 -37.71 -16.12
CA TYR A 20 -6.29 -36.59 -15.37
C TYR A 20 -5.96 -35.33 -16.14
N PRO A 21 -6.93 -34.41 -16.39
CA PRO A 21 -6.60 -33.12 -16.93
C PRO A 21 -5.66 -32.44 -15.94
N THR A 22 -4.44 -32.21 -16.37
CA THR A 22 -3.54 -31.31 -15.67
C THR A 22 -4.23 -29.94 -15.65
N PHE A 23 -4.78 -29.57 -14.48
CA PHE A 23 -5.15 -28.20 -14.23
C PHE A 23 -3.91 -27.38 -14.54
N GLY A 24 -3.96 -26.67 -15.66
CA GLY A 24 -2.91 -25.73 -16.03
C GLY A 24 -2.68 -24.84 -14.82
N GLN A 25 -1.48 -24.88 -14.27
CA GLN A 25 -1.03 -23.86 -13.37
C GLN A 25 -1.23 -22.54 -14.13
N THR A 26 -2.30 -21.82 -13.81
CA THR A 26 -2.41 -20.43 -14.19
C THR A 26 -1.10 -19.81 -13.67
N LYS A 27 -0.21 -19.42 -14.60
CA LYS A 27 0.91 -18.55 -14.28
C LYS A 27 0.29 -17.43 -13.47
N VAL A 28 0.55 -17.40 -12.16
CA VAL A 28 0.31 -16.22 -11.35
C VAL A 28 1.13 -15.16 -12.07
N ALA A 29 0.45 -14.29 -12.79
CA ALA A 29 1.08 -13.14 -13.38
C ALA A 29 1.81 -12.50 -12.22
N ASN A 30 3.13 -12.38 -12.31
CA ASN A 30 3.95 -11.75 -11.29
C ASN A 30 3.63 -10.26 -11.39
N ASN A 31 2.44 -9.87 -10.87
CA ASN A 31 1.93 -8.52 -10.98
C ASN A 31 2.88 -7.65 -10.18
N ARG A 32 3.74 -6.94 -10.89
CA ARG A 32 4.68 -5.98 -10.36
C ARG A 32 3.99 -4.94 -9.47
N PHE A 33 2.77 -4.59 -9.81
CA PHE A 33 1.92 -3.67 -9.07
C PHE A 33 0.76 -4.41 -8.41
N ARG A 34 0.49 -4.06 -7.16
CA ARG A 34 -0.75 -4.41 -6.44
C ARG A 34 -1.60 -3.17 -6.29
N ILE A 35 -2.89 -3.28 -6.55
CA ILE A 35 -3.80 -2.14 -6.55
C ILE A 35 -4.68 -2.24 -5.31
N GLY A 36 -4.56 -1.28 -4.41
CA GLY A 36 -5.35 -1.15 -3.21
C GLY A 36 -6.13 0.16 -3.17
N ALA A 37 -6.81 0.40 -2.06
CA ALA A 37 -7.39 1.70 -1.73
C ALA A 37 -7.19 2.00 -0.24
N CYS A 38 -7.23 3.29 0.11
CA CYS A 38 -7.26 3.74 1.48
C CYS A 38 -8.64 3.46 2.09
N ASP A 39 -8.70 2.97 3.33
CA ASP A 39 -9.98 2.68 4.00
C ASP A 39 -10.85 3.94 4.12
N TRP A 40 -10.25 5.09 4.41
CA TRP A 40 -10.93 6.40 4.49
C TRP A 40 -11.48 6.92 3.14
N SER A 41 -11.12 6.32 2.05
CA SER A 41 -11.58 6.69 0.71
C SER A 41 -12.72 5.82 0.21
N ILE A 42 -12.88 4.61 0.77
CA ILE A 42 -13.94 3.67 0.39
C ILE A 42 -14.95 3.41 1.50
N GLY A 43 -14.77 4.05 2.67
CA GLY A 43 -15.64 3.94 3.83
C GLY A 43 -15.14 4.82 4.97
N PRO A 44 -15.68 4.68 6.18
CA PRO A 44 -15.11 5.29 7.37
C PRO A 44 -13.73 4.72 7.69
N ALA A 45 -12.79 5.60 8.09
CA ALA A 45 -11.46 5.19 8.50
C ALA A 45 -11.50 4.16 9.64
N GLY A 46 -10.73 3.08 9.52
CA GLY A 46 -10.68 2.01 10.50
C GLY A 46 -11.87 1.03 10.49
N ASP A 47 -12.82 1.15 9.56
CA ASP A 47 -13.95 0.22 9.45
C ASP A 47 -13.54 -1.07 8.72
N ILE A 48 -13.72 -2.22 9.38
CA ILE A 48 -13.47 -3.54 8.81
C ILE A 48 -14.32 -3.85 7.56
N LYS A 49 -15.44 -3.15 7.36
CA LYS A 49 -16.28 -3.28 6.16
C LYS A 49 -15.56 -2.85 4.88
N SER A 50 -14.49 -2.07 5.00
CA SER A 50 -13.65 -1.65 3.86
C SER A 50 -13.13 -2.84 3.05
N PHE A 51 -12.88 -4.01 3.66
CA PHE A 51 -12.45 -5.21 2.94
C PHE A 51 -13.55 -5.81 2.05
N ALA A 52 -14.79 -5.83 2.52
CA ALA A 52 -15.92 -6.28 1.70
C ALA A 52 -16.17 -5.35 0.51
N ILE A 53 -16.02 -4.04 0.73
CA ILE A 53 -16.11 -3.01 -0.32
C ILE A 53 -14.95 -3.17 -1.31
N ALA A 54 -13.72 -3.34 -0.83
CA ALA A 54 -12.54 -3.58 -1.68
C ALA A 54 -12.71 -4.81 -2.57
N LYS A 55 -13.29 -5.90 -2.04
CA LYS A 55 -13.65 -7.10 -2.83
C LYS A 55 -14.66 -6.75 -3.94
N GLN A 56 -15.70 -5.98 -3.65
CA GLN A 56 -16.70 -5.57 -4.65
C GLN A 56 -16.08 -4.72 -5.76
N ILE A 57 -15.12 -3.86 -5.41
CA ILE A 57 -14.36 -3.03 -6.37
C ILE A 57 -13.39 -3.91 -7.19
N GLY A 58 -12.94 -5.05 -6.66
CA GLY A 58 -11.94 -5.93 -7.27
C GLY A 58 -10.50 -5.51 -6.95
N LEU A 59 -10.27 -4.90 -5.78
CA LEU A 59 -8.95 -4.50 -5.30
C LEU A 59 -8.16 -5.68 -4.73
N ASP A 60 -6.83 -5.59 -4.75
CA ASP A 60 -5.93 -6.57 -4.14
C ASP A 60 -5.80 -6.35 -2.63
N GLY A 61 -5.98 -5.12 -2.15
CA GLY A 61 -5.77 -4.79 -0.74
C GLY A 61 -6.41 -3.48 -0.29
N VAL A 62 -6.31 -3.27 1.03
CA VAL A 62 -6.74 -2.03 1.71
C VAL A 62 -5.57 -1.51 2.56
N GLN A 63 -5.26 -0.23 2.43
CA GLN A 63 -4.44 0.49 3.39
C GLN A 63 -5.33 0.90 4.55
N VAL A 64 -4.98 0.46 5.77
CA VAL A 64 -5.82 0.63 6.94
C VAL A 64 -5.33 1.75 7.86
N SER A 65 -6.25 2.47 8.47
CA SER A 65 -5.93 3.53 9.43
C SER A 65 -5.54 2.95 10.79
N LEU A 66 -4.43 3.44 11.39
CA LEU A 66 -4.01 3.08 12.74
C LEU A 66 -5.07 3.50 13.78
N ASN A 67 -5.55 4.73 13.65
CA ASN A 67 -6.46 5.38 14.58
C ASN A 67 -7.39 6.36 13.86
N THR A 68 -8.46 6.74 14.55
CA THR A 68 -9.47 7.70 14.07
C THR A 68 -9.61 8.86 15.05
N ALA A 69 -10.39 9.88 14.69
CA ALA A 69 -10.66 11.02 15.56
C ALA A 69 -11.43 10.64 16.86
N SER A 70 -12.20 9.56 16.82
CA SER A 70 -12.99 9.08 17.96
C SER A 70 -12.24 8.09 18.86
N ASP A 71 -11.23 7.39 18.33
CA ASP A 71 -10.40 6.43 19.06
C ASP A 71 -8.95 6.50 18.56
N HIS A 72 -8.12 7.25 19.28
CA HIS A 72 -6.72 7.47 18.93
C HIS A 72 -5.84 6.22 19.07
N GLU A 73 -6.37 5.11 19.58
CA GLU A 73 -5.62 3.89 19.80
C GLU A 73 -6.18 2.69 19.03
N HIS A 74 -6.95 2.91 18.00
CA HIS A 74 -7.76 1.88 17.33
C HIS A 74 -6.98 0.57 17.10
N LEU A 75 -5.97 0.55 16.23
CA LEU A 75 -5.22 -0.67 15.91
C LEU A 75 -4.05 -0.98 16.87
N ARG A 76 -3.83 -0.20 17.91
CA ARG A 76 -2.93 -0.55 19.03
C ARG A 76 -3.54 -1.61 19.94
N LYS A 77 -4.85 -1.89 19.83
CA LYS A 77 -5.59 -2.93 20.55
C LYS A 77 -5.50 -4.27 19.82
N PRO A 78 -4.94 -5.34 20.42
CA PRO A 78 -4.76 -6.64 19.75
C PRO A 78 -6.06 -7.26 19.23
N GLU A 79 -7.17 -7.06 19.92
CA GLU A 79 -8.48 -7.55 19.49
C GLU A 79 -8.92 -6.91 18.16
N LEU A 80 -8.64 -5.62 17.93
CA LEU A 80 -8.96 -4.95 16.68
C LEU A 80 -8.02 -5.39 15.54
N GLN A 81 -6.74 -5.65 15.84
CA GLN A 81 -5.81 -6.25 14.87
C GLN A 81 -6.30 -7.63 14.41
N ARG A 82 -6.82 -8.45 15.34
CA ARG A 82 -7.39 -9.76 15.02
C ARG A 82 -8.62 -9.62 14.13
N LEU A 83 -9.56 -8.76 14.48
CA LEU A 83 -10.77 -8.50 13.68
C LEU A 83 -10.44 -7.99 12.29
N MET A 84 -9.45 -7.09 12.17
CA MET A 84 -8.98 -6.57 10.88
C MET A 84 -8.43 -7.68 9.98
N LYS A 85 -7.60 -8.58 10.54
CA LYS A 85 -7.06 -9.74 9.81
C LYS A 85 -8.15 -10.74 9.40
N GLU A 86 -9.10 -11.02 10.27
CA GLU A 86 -10.22 -11.92 9.98
C GLU A 86 -11.10 -11.36 8.85
N ALA A 87 -11.43 -10.06 8.90
CA ALA A 87 -12.20 -9.40 7.85
C ALA A 87 -11.47 -9.44 6.48
N ALA A 88 -10.17 -9.16 6.47
CA ALA A 88 -9.33 -9.26 5.28
C ALA A 88 -9.34 -10.69 4.70
N GLN A 89 -9.14 -11.69 5.55
CA GLN A 89 -9.14 -13.09 5.15
C GLN A 89 -10.51 -13.54 4.61
N GLN A 90 -11.60 -13.18 5.26
CA GLN A 90 -12.96 -13.51 4.82
C GLN A 90 -13.31 -12.88 3.47
N ALA A 91 -12.83 -11.65 3.24
CA ALA A 91 -12.98 -10.99 1.96
C ALA A 91 -12.06 -11.54 0.87
N GLY A 92 -10.97 -12.24 1.21
CA GLY A 92 -9.91 -12.63 0.28
C GLY A 92 -9.12 -11.42 -0.25
N VAL A 93 -8.99 -10.37 0.56
CA VAL A 93 -8.33 -9.09 0.26
C VAL A 93 -7.19 -8.88 1.25
N GLN A 94 -6.04 -8.38 0.80
CA GLN A 94 -4.88 -8.18 1.67
C GLN A 94 -4.99 -6.88 2.49
N ILE A 95 -4.28 -6.84 3.63
CA ILE A 95 -3.95 -5.56 4.25
C ILE A 95 -2.72 -5.05 3.51
N GLY A 96 -2.87 -3.96 2.74
CA GLY A 96 -1.84 -3.44 1.84
C GLY A 96 -0.81 -2.54 2.53
N GLY A 97 -1.23 -1.84 3.58
CA GLY A 97 -0.38 -0.91 4.33
C GLY A 97 -1.09 -0.40 5.58
N LEU A 98 -0.36 0.31 6.41
CA LEU A 98 -0.86 1.00 7.61
C LEU A 98 -0.69 2.51 7.42
N ALA A 99 -1.62 3.32 7.92
CA ALA A 99 -1.53 4.78 7.85
C ALA A 99 -1.82 5.44 9.20
N ILE A 100 -1.09 6.49 9.51
CA ILE A 100 -1.34 7.35 10.67
C ILE A 100 -1.83 8.72 10.17
N GLY A 101 -3.04 8.75 9.62
CA GLY A 101 -3.66 9.98 9.09
C GLY A 101 -3.96 11.02 10.16
N MET A 102 -4.15 10.59 11.42
CA MET A 102 -4.37 11.49 12.56
C MET A 102 -3.21 12.44 12.85
N LEU A 103 -2.01 12.18 12.31
CA LEU A 103 -0.90 13.13 12.41
C LEU A 103 -1.20 14.48 11.76
N ASN A 104 -2.15 14.54 10.83
CA ASN A 104 -2.59 15.80 10.23
C ASN A 104 -3.27 16.75 11.23
N GLN A 105 -3.97 16.21 12.23
CA GLN A 105 -4.64 17.00 13.29
C GLN A 105 -3.79 17.11 14.55
N ILE A 106 -3.08 16.02 14.91
CA ILE A 106 -2.21 15.93 16.09
C ILE A 106 -0.78 15.76 15.59
N PRO A 107 0.00 16.88 15.50
CA PRO A 107 1.21 16.90 14.68
C PRO A 107 2.37 16.11 15.26
N TYR A 108 3.00 15.26 14.44
CA TYR A 108 4.22 14.56 14.81
C TYR A 108 5.40 15.50 15.08
N LYS A 109 5.40 16.69 14.51
CA LYS A 109 6.43 17.72 14.75
C LYS A 109 6.33 18.43 16.10
N SER A 110 5.23 18.29 16.86
CA SER A 110 5.05 19.08 18.09
C SER A 110 4.34 18.35 19.23
N ASP A 111 3.44 17.40 18.97
CA ASP A 111 2.70 16.73 20.02
C ASP A 111 3.46 15.46 20.51
N PRO A 112 3.80 15.36 21.81
CA PRO A 112 4.56 14.22 22.32
C PRO A 112 3.80 12.88 22.27
N ARG A 113 2.46 12.88 22.25
CA ARG A 113 1.66 11.64 22.16
C ARG A 113 1.93 10.88 20.89
N THR A 114 2.23 11.60 19.81
CA THR A 114 2.45 11.02 18.48
C THR A 114 3.74 10.23 18.38
N GLU A 115 4.72 10.46 19.24
CA GLU A 115 5.94 9.65 19.32
C GLU A 115 5.60 8.21 19.68
N ALA A 116 4.74 8.02 20.70
CA ALA A 116 4.26 6.68 21.07
C ALA A 116 3.46 6.04 19.95
N TRP A 117 2.62 6.80 19.21
CA TRP A 117 1.85 6.25 18.10
C TRP A 117 2.75 5.73 16.99
N VAL A 118 3.78 6.48 16.61
CA VAL A 118 4.74 6.06 15.57
C VAL A 118 5.60 4.89 16.06
N GLN A 119 6.03 4.89 17.33
CA GLN A 119 6.76 3.76 17.91
C GLN A 119 5.92 2.47 17.92
N ASP A 120 4.65 2.56 18.36
CA ASP A 120 3.76 1.40 18.48
C ASP A 120 3.25 0.93 17.12
N SER A 121 3.16 1.83 16.12
CA SER A 121 2.75 1.47 14.77
C SER A 121 3.67 0.44 14.11
N VAL A 122 4.94 0.39 14.49
CA VAL A 122 5.90 -0.62 14.03
C VAL A 122 5.47 -2.02 14.49
N ASP A 123 5.05 -2.16 15.75
CA ASP A 123 4.56 -3.43 16.28
C ASP A 123 3.22 -3.82 15.66
N VAL A 124 2.34 -2.83 15.45
CA VAL A 124 1.06 -3.03 14.75
C VAL A 124 1.28 -3.49 13.32
N ALA A 125 2.17 -2.85 12.57
CA ALA A 125 2.50 -3.24 11.20
C ALA A 125 3.00 -4.68 11.14
N LYS A 126 3.90 -5.06 12.07
CA LYS A 126 4.38 -6.44 12.20
C LYS A 126 3.25 -7.42 12.52
N ALA A 127 2.35 -7.08 13.44
CA ALA A 127 1.21 -7.92 13.82
C ALA A 127 0.20 -8.11 12.68
N LEU A 128 0.02 -7.08 11.85
CA LEU A 128 -0.83 -7.13 10.65
C LEU A 128 -0.14 -7.78 9.44
N GLY A 129 1.18 -7.97 9.47
CA GLY A 129 1.95 -8.50 8.36
C GLY A 129 2.16 -7.48 7.21
N VAL A 130 2.09 -6.18 7.50
CA VAL A 130 2.34 -5.11 6.54
C VAL A 130 3.75 -4.56 6.68
N LYS A 131 4.30 -4.06 5.57
CA LYS A 131 5.67 -3.56 5.51
C LYS A 131 5.76 -2.04 5.69
N ASN A 132 4.80 -1.30 5.16
CA ASN A 132 4.90 0.14 5.06
C ASN A 132 3.86 0.83 5.95
N ILE A 133 4.30 1.89 6.60
CA ILE A 133 3.48 2.77 7.44
C ILE A 133 3.54 4.17 6.85
N LEU A 134 2.41 4.68 6.42
CA LEU A 134 2.28 6.08 6.00
C LEU A 134 2.23 6.99 7.22
N LEU A 135 3.09 7.99 7.25
CA LEU A 135 3.08 9.11 8.18
C LEU A 135 2.63 10.37 7.44
N ALA A 136 1.44 10.89 7.77
CA ALA A 136 0.83 12.02 7.09
C ALA A 136 1.38 13.37 7.62
N PHE A 137 1.88 14.21 6.71
CA PHE A 137 2.46 15.53 7.00
C PHE A 137 1.74 16.63 6.23
N PHE A 138 0.47 16.81 6.55
CA PHE A 138 -0.38 17.85 5.98
C PHE A 138 -1.03 18.69 7.09
N SER A 139 -1.73 19.76 6.73
CA SER A 139 -2.48 20.61 7.66
C SER A 139 -1.63 21.07 8.86
N ASN A 140 -1.99 20.71 10.09
CA ASN A 140 -1.23 21.11 11.29
C ASN A 140 0.17 20.50 11.33
N ASN A 141 0.40 19.40 10.63
CA ASN A 141 1.67 18.67 10.57
C ASN A 141 2.50 18.99 9.32
N ASP A 142 2.08 19.96 8.49
CA ASP A 142 2.81 20.35 7.29
C ASP A 142 4.24 20.82 7.62
N LEU A 143 5.21 20.31 6.86
CA LEU A 143 6.63 20.62 7.00
C LEU A 143 7.11 21.69 6.02
N LYS A 144 6.25 22.11 5.08
CA LYS A 144 6.62 23.12 4.10
C LYS A 144 6.91 24.46 4.78
N ASN A 145 8.10 25.01 4.52
CA ASN A 145 8.57 26.25 5.15
C ASN A 145 8.64 26.21 6.70
N ASP A 146 8.75 25.01 7.29
CA ASP A 146 8.91 24.81 8.74
C ASP A 146 10.22 24.08 9.09
N PRO A 147 11.38 24.74 9.03
CA PRO A 147 12.66 24.10 9.31
C PRO A 147 12.77 23.59 10.75
N LYS A 148 12.11 24.27 11.70
CA LYS A 148 12.11 23.83 13.12
C LYS A 148 11.29 22.55 13.30
N GLY A 149 10.09 22.48 12.74
CA GLY A 149 9.28 21.27 12.76
C GLY A 149 9.94 20.12 12.03
N THR A 150 10.57 20.39 10.89
CA THR A 150 11.35 19.41 10.13
C THR A 150 12.49 18.82 10.96
N GLN A 151 13.25 19.65 11.69
CA GLN A 151 14.33 19.16 12.55
C GLN A 151 13.81 18.24 13.67
N ILE A 152 12.68 18.59 14.31
CA ILE A 152 12.04 17.75 15.33
C ILE A 152 11.62 16.39 14.73
N VAL A 153 11.03 16.41 13.54
CA VAL A 153 10.62 15.16 12.84
C VAL A 153 11.84 14.30 12.51
N ILE A 154 12.95 14.88 12.05
CA ILE A 154 14.20 14.15 11.80
C ILE A 154 14.69 13.45 13.08
N GLU A 155 14.72 14.16 14.22
CA GLU A 155 15.15 13.59 15.50
C GLU A 155 14.25 12.43 15.94
N ARG A 156 12.93 12.60 15.85
CA ARG A 156 11.96 11.56 16.18
C ARG A 156 12.04 10.35 15.27
N LEU A 157 12.25 10.57 13.96
CA LEU A 157 12.48 9.49 13.01
C LEU A 157 13.78 8.73 13.29
N LYS A 158 14.88 9.44 13.64
CA LYS A 158 16.13 8.79 14.07
C LYS A 158 15.90 7.89 15.30
N ALA A 159 15.07 8.31 16.24
CA ALA A 159 14.78 7.54 17.45
C ALA A 159 13.98 6.26 17.17
N VAL A 160 13.07 6.26 16.19
CA VAL A 160 12.24 5.08 15.86
C VAL A 160 12.86 4.20 14.78
N ALA A 161 13.73 4.72 13.93
CA ALA A 161 14.28 4.01 12.78
C ALA A 161 14.96 2.66 13.14
N PRO A 162 15.76 2.52 14.21
CA PRO A 162 16.35 1.23 14.58
C PRO A 162 15.30 0.16 14.90
N LYS A 163 14.16 0.55 15.50
CA LYS A 163 13.04 -0.38 15.74
C LYS A 163 12.39 -0.82 14.42
N ALA A 164 12.16 0.12 13.51
CA ALA A 164 11.60 -0.16 12.19
C ALA A 164 12.53 -1.07 11.37
N GLU A 165 13.83 -0.80 11.33
CA GLU A 165 14.84 -1.65 10.67
C GLU A 165 14.81 -3.09 11.20
N LYS A 166 14.87 -3.24 12.52
CA LYS A 166 14.83 -4.57 13.17
C LYS A 166 13.53 -5.33 12.86
N ALA A 167 12.42 -4.61 12.71
CA ALA A 167 11.13 -5.19 12.38
C ALA A 167 10.94 -5.46 10.87
N GLY A 168 11.80 -4.95 10.00
CA GLY A 168 11.65 -4.98 8.55
C GLY A 168 10.51 -4.10 8.05
N VAL A 169 10.17 -3.04 8.80
CA VAL A 169 9.08 -2.10 8.54
C VAL A 169 9.66 -0.79 8.01
N VAL A 170 8.93 -0.12 7.13
CA VAL A 170 9.29 1.16 6.52
C VAL A 170 8.31 2.24 6.97
N LEU A 171 8.84 3.37 7.39
CA LEU A 171 8.11 4.60 7.71
C LEU A 171 8.13 5.50 6.47
N GLY A 172 6.97 5.69 5.84
CA GLY A 172 6.81 6.48 4.63
C GLY A 172 6.33 7.90 4.92
N ILE A 173 7.12 8.90 4.56
CA ILE A 173 6.75 10.32 4.70
C ILE A 173 5.85 10.69 3.52
N GLU A 174 4.59 11.05 3.77
CA GLU A 174 3.70 11.64 2.79
C GLU A 174 3.48 13.12 3.13
N SER A 175 3.78 14.02 2.19
CA SER A 175 3.77 15.47 2.46
C SER A 175 3.62 16.30 1.19
N TRP A 176 3.58 17.63 1.36
CA TRP A 176 3.68 18.62 0.27
C TRP A 176 5.11 19.03 -0.09
N LEU A 177 6.11 18.30 0.40
CA LEU A 177 7.51 18.57 0.09
C LEU A 177 7.87 18.09 -1.33
N SER A 178 8.82 18.78 -1.95
CA SER A 178 9.44 18.36 -3.20
C SER A 178 10.40 17.19 -2.99
N ALA A 179 10.80 16.52 -4.08
CA ALA A 179 11.78 15.44 -4.02
C ALA A 179 13.13 15.89 -3.37
N PRO A 180 13.72 17.04 -3.68
CA PRO A 180 14.91 17.49 -2.97
C PRO A 180 14.71 17.71 -1.46
N GLU A 181 13.56 18.26 -1.04
CA GLU A 181 13.23 18.45 0.38
C GLU A 181 13.07 17.11 1.09
N HIS A 182 12.41 16.14 0.46
CA HIS A 182 12.34 14.77 0.98
C HIS A 182 13.72 14.13 1.12
N LEU A 183 14.58 14.24 0.08
CA LEU A 183 15.93 13.68 0.12
C LEU A 183 16.75 14.27 1.27
N ALA A 184 16.63 15.58 1.53
CA ALA A 184 17.32 16.23 2.66
C ALA A 184 16.90 15.62 4.01
N ILE A 185 15.60 15.30 4.19
CA ILE A 185 15.13 14.62 5.42
C ILE A 185 15.66 13.19 5.48
N LEU A 186 15.56 12.41 4.39
CA LEU A 186 16.02 11.03 4.36
C LEU A 186 17.52 10.92 4.65
N ASP A 187 18.32 11.79 4.03
CA ASP A 187 19.78 11.83 4.23
C ASP A 187 20.12 12.25 5.67
N ALA A 188 19.40 13.22 6.23
CA ALA A 188 19.59 13.65 7.62
C ALA A 188 19.20 12.55 8.62
N VAL A 189 18.15 11.76 8.34
CA VAL A 189 17.77 10.60 9.18
C VAL A 189 18.80 9.48 9.06
N GLY A 190 19.27 9.18 7.84
CA GLY A 190 20.33 8.21 7.57
C GLY A 190 19.90 6.75 7.74
N SER A 191 18.60 6.43 7.62
CA SER A 191 18.07 5.08 7.80
C SER A 191 17.34 4.58 6.56
N PRO A 192 17.58 3.34 6.10
CA PRO A 192 16.84 2.74 4.99
C PRO A 192 15.38 2.42 5.34
N ALA A 193 15.02 2.44 6.63
CA ALA A 193 13.65 2.24 7.10
C ALA A 193 12.77 3.50 6.98
N VAL A 194 13.33 4.65 6.58
CA VAL A 194 12.57 5.87 6.33
C VAL A 194 12.61 6.18 4.85
N LYS A 195 11.43 6.31 4.24
CA LYS A 195 11.26 6.53 2.80
C LYS A 195 10.15 7.54 2.51
N VAL A 196 9.93 7.83 1.25
CA VAL A 196 8.83 8.67 0.77
C VAL A 196 7.61 7.78 0.46
N TYR A 197 6.45 8.16 0.94
CA TYR A 197 5.17 7.71 0.45
C TYR A 197 4.70 8.74 -0.57
N TYR A 198 4.74 8.39 -1.87
CA TYR A 198 4.60 9.39 -2.93
C TYR A 198 3.16 9.51 -3.41
N ASP A 199 2.54 10.69 -3.22
CA ASP A 199 1.22 11.02 -3.78
C ASP A 199 1.36 11.86 -5.04
N VAL A 200 0.94 11.32 -6.18
CA VAL A 200 1.09 11.96 -7.49
C VAL A 200 0.22 13.21 -7.65
N CYS A 201 -0.95 13.25 -7.01
CA CYS A 201 -1.85 14.39 -7.10
C CYS A 201 -1.41 15.53 -6.17
N ASN A 202 -1.07 15.22 -4.92
CA ASN A 202 -0.58 16.21 -3.96
C ASN A 202 0.68 16.91 -4.49
N SER A 203 1.63 16.15 -5.04
CA SER A 203 2.84 16.72 -5.66
C SER A 203 2.53 17.55 -6.91
N SER A 204 1.58 17.09 -7.74
CA SER A 204 1.10 17.86 -8.90
C SER A 204 0.38 19.16 -8.48
N ASP A 205 -0.39 19.13 -7.37
CA ASP A 205 -1.07 20.31 -6.81
C ASP A 205 -0.08 21.37 -6.32
N MET A 206 1.08 20.94 -5.84
CA MET A 206 2.20 21.83 -5.49
C MET A 206 2.94 22.40 -6.70
N GLY A 207 2.59 21.99 -7.92
CA GLY A 207 3.22 22.48 -9.15
C GLY A 207 4.52 21.76 -9.51
N TYR A 208 4.83 20.62 -8.90
CA TYR A 208 6.05 19.88 -9.19
C TYR A 208 5.91 19.05 -10.49
N ASP A 209 7.03 18.84 -11.18
CA ASP A 209 7.12 17.85 -12.25
C ASP A 209 7.20 16.46 -11.62
N ILE A 210 6.04 15.85 -11.40
CA ILE A 210 5.91 14.55 -10.73
C ILE A 210 6.70 13.44 -11.44
N PHE A 211 6.90 13.54 -12.75
CA PHE A 211 7.64 12.52 -13.52
C PHE A 211 9.14 12.63 -13.25
N SER A 212 9.66 13.85 -13.15
CA SER A 212 11.04 14.13 -12.75
C SER A 212 11.28 13.77 -11.29
N GLU A 213 10.34 14.08 -10.39
CA GLU A 213 10.42 13.76 -8.97
C GLU A 213 10.48 12.25 -8.71
N ILE A 214 9.61 11.46 -9.35
CA ILE A 214 9.64 10.00 -9.25
C ILE A 214 11.02 9.45 -9.66
N ARG A 215 11.60 9.95 -10.76
CA ARG A 215 12.93 9.53 -11.21
C ARG A 215 14.04 9.97 -10.25
N THR A 216 13.93 11.16 -9.70
CA THR A 216 14.90 11.72 -8.73
C THR A 216 14.91 10.90 -7.43
N LEU A 217 13.75 10.54 -6.90
CA LEU A 217 13.63 9.71 -5.72
C LEU A 217 14.09 8.27 -6.00
N GLY A 218 13.71 7.71 -7.13
CA GLY A 218 14.03 6.32 -7.48
C GLY A 218 13.32 5.29 -6.59
N LYS A 219 13.39 4.02 -7.00
CA LYS A 219 12.70 2.91 -6.30
C LYS A 219 13.15 2.70 -4.86
N ASP A 220 14.40 3.05 -4.55
CA ASP A 220 14.96 2.75 -3.23
C ASP A 220 14.50 3.74 -2.16
N ARG A 221 14.00 4.91 -2.58
CA ARG A 221 13.48 5.95 -1.69
C ARG A 221 11.96 6.06 -1.69
N ILE A 222 11.24 5.45 -2.65
CA ILE A 222 9.77 5.38 -2.65
C ILE A 222 9.34 4.04 -2.03
N CYS A 223 8.52 4.08 -0.97
CA CYS A 223 7.98 2.86 -0.36
C CYS A 223 6.65 2.44 -0.96
N GLU A 224 5.74 3.38 -1.18
CA GLU A 224 4.42 3.17 -1.80
C GLU A 224 3.98 4.44 -2.54
N VAL A 225 2.92 4.30 -3.36
CA VAL A 225 2.39 5.38 -4.17
C VAL A 225 0.89 5.52 -3.96
N HIS A 226 0.42 6.75 -3.70
CA HIS A 226 -0.98 7.10 -3.86
C HIS A 226 -1.24 7.54 -5.30
N LEU A 227 -2.22 6.88 -5.94
CA LEU A 227 -2.84 7.33 -7.17
C LEU A 227 -4.12 8.07 -6.80
N LYS A 228 -4.13 9.37 -7.01
CA LYS A 228 -5.16 10.29 -6.56
C LYS A 228 -5.54 11.26 -7.65
N GLU A 229 -6.80 11.68 -7.65
CA GLU A 229 -7.31 12.80 -8.42
C GLU A 229 -8.33 13.56 -7.56
N ASN A 230 -8.14 14.87 -7.42
CA ASN A 230 -9.06 15.69 -6.65
C ASN A 230 -10.30 16.08 -7.48
N GLY A 231 -11.45 15.45 -7.18
CA GLY A 231 -12.73 15.76 -7.83
C GLY A 231 -12.96 15.14 -9.20
N TYR A 232 -12.09 14.22 -9.65
CA TYR A 232 -12.19 13.50 -10.91
C TYR A 232 -11.95 12.00 -10.69
N LEU A 233 -12.35 11.18 -11.67
CA LEU A 233 -11.88 9.79 -11.72
C LEU A 233 -10.40 9.75 -12.09
N ILE A 234 -9.69 8.71 -11.68
CA ILE A 234 -8.28 8.50 -12.01
C ILE A 234 -8.07 8.54 -13.53
N GLY A 235 -7.15 9.40 -13.96
CA GLY A 235 -6.84 9.61 -15.38
C GLY A 235 -7.81 10.54 -16.13
N GLN A 236 -8.81 11.11 -15.45
CA GLN A 236 -9.72 12.11 -16.04
C GLN A 236 -9.46 13.53 -15.53
N GLY A 237 -8.58 13.70 -14.57
CA GLY A 237 -8.16 14.99 -14.03
C GLY A 237 -6.86 15.49 -14.67
N LYS A 238 -5.99 16.10 -13.86
CA LYS A 238 -4.75 16.71 -14.32
C LYS A 238 -3.54 15.77 -14.31
N VAL A 239 -3.59 14.64 -13.61
CA VAL A 239 -2.50 13.67 -13.52
C VAL A 239 -2.42 12.85 -14.83
N ASN A 240 -1.31 12.99 -15.56
CA ASN A 240 -1.07 12.16 -16.73
C ASN A 240 -0.65 10.75 -16.31
N LEU A 241 -1.62 9.87 -16.10
CA LEU A 241 -1.40 8.52 -15.58
C LEU A 241 -0.45 7.66 -16.45
N PRO A 242 -0.52 7.67 -17.79
CA PRO A 242 0.47 6.99 -18.64
C PRO A 242 1.91 7.44 -18.40
N LYS A 243 2.15 8.75 -18.20
CA LYS A 243 3.49 9.26 -17.87
C LYS A 243 3.93 8.90 -16.45
N VAL A 244 3.00 8.83 -15.48
CA VAL A 244 3.30 8.29 -14.14
C VAL A 244 3.74 6.84 -14.24
N LYS A 245 3.01 6.01 -14.98
CA LYS A 245 3.40 4.62 -15.25
C LYS A 245 4.80 4.53 -15.83
N GLN A 246 5.10 5.33 -16.88
CA GLN A 246 6.41 5.37 -17.50
C GLN A 246 7.51 5.74 -16.49
N ALA A 247 7.29 6.76 -15.63
CA ALA A 247 8.26 7.16 -14.63
C ALA A 247 8.52 6.05 -13.58
N LEU A 248 7.46 5.33 -13.17
CA LEU A 248 7.59 4.17 -12.26
C LEU A 248 8.30 2.98 -12.94
N ASP A 249 8.10 2.80 -14.26
CA ASP A 249 8.82 1.80 -15.06
C ASP A 249 10.31 2.14 -15.15
N ASP A 250 10.64 3.39 -15.44
CA ASP A 250 12.02 3.87 -15.60
C ASP A 250 12.86 3.61 -14.34
N ILE A 251 12.25 3.74 -13.16
CA ILE A 251 12.95 3.46 -11.90
C ILE A 251 12.85 2.00 -11.45
N GLY A 252 12.09 1.16 -12.15
CA GLY A 252 11.86 -0.24 -11.76
C GLY A 252 11.06 -0.41 -10.47
N TYR A 253 10.14 0.52 -10.17
CA TYR A 253 9.28 0.42 -8.99
C TYR A 253 8.37 -0.79 -9.08
N ALA A 254 8.23 -1.52 -7.98
CA ALA A 254 7.30 -2.63 -7.80
C ALA A 254 6.70 -2.55 -6.39
N GLY A 255 5.39 -2.65 -6.28
CA GLY A 255 4.73 -2.53 -4.97
C GLY A 255 3.27 -2.13 -5.05
N TRP A 256 2.78 -1.55 -3.98
CA TRP A 256 1.41 -1.09 -3.87
C TRP A 256 1.20 0.27 -4.56
N LEU A 257 0.07 0.36 -5.25
CA LEU A 257 -0.54 1.58 -5.73
C LEU A 257 -1.90 1.69 -5.02
N HIS A 258 -2.03 2.59 -4.06
CA HIS A 258 -3.29 2.79 -3.35
C HIS A 258 -4.08 3.94 -3.97
N LEU A 259 -5.34 3.66 -4.31
CA LEU A 259 -6.27 4.66 -4.79
C LEU A 259 -6.74 5.52 -3.62
N GLU A 260 -6.62 6.84 -3.74
CA GLU A 260 -7.09 7.78 -2.73
C GLU A 260 -7.96 8.88 -3.36
N GLY A 261 -9.08 9.24 -2.70
CA GLY A 261 -10.01 10.22 -3.24
C GLY A 261 -10.61 9.78 -4.57
N ALA A 262 -10.46 10.60 -5.61
CA ALA A 262 -10.86 10.27 -6.98
C ALA A 262 -12.35 9.89 -7.16
N VAL A 263 -13.21 10.62 -6.45
CA VAL A 263 -14.67 10.52 -6.58
C VAL A 263 -15.21 11.87 -7.08
N PRO A 264 -15.75 11.95 -8.29
CA PRO A 264 -16.34 13.17 -8.80
C PRO A 264 -17.55 13.61 -7.95
N LYS A 265 -17.74 14.92 -7.82
CA LYS A 265 -18.86 15.48 -7.06
C LYS A 265 -20.20 14.90 -7.52
N GLY A 266 -20.96 14.35 -6.58
CA GLY A 266 -22.30 13.79 -6.84
C GLY A 266 -22.30 12.40 -7.47
N LYS A 267 -21.14 11.75 -7.63
CA LYS A 267 -21.04 10.35 -8.06
C LYS A 267 -20.96 9.40 -6.87
N PRO A 268 -21.58 8.20 -6.96
CA PRO A 268 -21.40 7.18 -5.93
C PRO A 268 -19.95 6.73 -5.82
N MET A 269 -19.46 6.54 -4.60
CA MET A 269 -18.10 6.10 -4.32
C MET A 269 -17.83 4.72 -4.95
N LEU A 270 -18.69 3.74 -4.72
CA LEU A 270 -18.47 2.37 -5.19
C LEU A 270 -18.30 2.28 -6.72
N GLU A 271 -19.19 2.94 -7.47
CA GLU A 271 -19.13 2.98 -8.94
C GLU A 271 -17.85 3.69 -9.41
N SER A 272 -17.50 4.80 -8.77
CA SER A 272 -16.29 5.56 -9.07
C SER A 272 -15.05 4.72 -8.85
N TYR A 273 -14.98 3.95 -7.75
CA TYR A 273 -13.82 3.10 -7.46
C TYR A 273 -13.73 1.86 -8.34
N ILE A 274 -14.86 1.29 -8.78
CA ILE A 274 -14.87 0.21 -9.79
C ILE A 274 -14.28 0.74 -11.11
N GLU A 275 -14.64 1.95 -11.54
CA GLU A 275 -14.09 2.56 -12.74
C GLU A 275 -12.63 2.93 -12.58
N ASN A 276 -12.23 3.53 -11.46
CA ASN A 276 -10.84 3.83 -11.14
C ASN A 276 -9.97 2.58 -11.17
N ASN A 277 -10.41 1.48 -10.52
CA ASN A 277 -9.68 0.21 -10.52
C ASN A 277 -9.54 -0.35 -11.95
N ARG A 278 -10.60 -0.29 -12.78
CA ARG A 278 -10.54 -0.72 -14.18
C ARG A 278 -9.51 0.07 -14.96
N THR A 279 -9.52 1.40 -14.83
CA THR A 279 -8.57 2.31 -15.50
C THR A 279 -7.13 1.99 -15.09
N VAL A 280 -6.86 1.88 -13.78
CA VAL A 280 -5.52 1.60 -13.28
C VAL A 280 -5.05 0.20 -13.73
N ARG A 281 -5.89 -0.83 -13.62
CA ARG A 281 -5.53 -2.17 -14.08
C ARG A 281 -5.25 -2.24 -15.58
N SER A 282 -6.01 -1.52 -16.40
CA SER A 282 -5.76 -1.51 -17.85
C SER A 282 -4.39 -0.96 -18.23
N LEU A 283 -3.79 -0.14 -17.37
CA LEU A 283 -2.50 0.49 -17.62
C LEU A 283 -1.34 -0.18 -16.86
N PHE A 284 -1.58 -0.69 -15.64
CA PHE A 284 -0.52 -1.17 -14.74
C PHE A 284 -0.48 -2.71 -14.59
N ALA A 285 -1.50 -3.44 -15.07
CA ALA A 285 -1.52 -4.91 -15.01
C ALA A 285 -0.67 -5.58 -16.10
#